data_3bebd39eeb169e4a3ad00265f2434853
#
_entry.id   3bebd39eeb169e4a3ad00265f2434853
#
_cell.length_a   1.000
_cell.length_b   1.000
_cell.length_c   1.000
_cell.angle_alpha   90.00
_cell.angle_beta   90.00
_cell.angle_gamma   90.00
#
_symmetry.space_group_name_H-M   'P 1'
#
loop_
_entity.id
_entity.type
_entity.pdbx_description
1 polymer ?
#
loop_
_entity_poly.entity_id
_entity_poly.type
_entity_poly.pdbx_seq_one_letter_code
_entity_poly.pdbx_strand_id
1 'polypeptide(L)'
;MTMQPPAPLPNAHGLPEQVAFDRAELSAILTLYGRMVAAGEWRDYGISCLRDRAVFSIFRRTAENPLYRVEKHPRLRSRQGMYAVIGMDGQILRRGHDLRTVLRVLERKLIRPV
;
A
#
# COMPACT_ATOMS: atom_id res chain seq x y z
N MET A 1 7.34 1.56 42.80
CA MET A 1 6.75 1.80 41.76
C MET A 1 7.13 0.99 40.71
N THR A 2 6.28 0.69 39.97
CA THR A 2 6.51 -0.11 39.03
C THR A 2 6.76 0.49 37.87
N MET A 3 7.76 0.19 37.28
CA MET A 3 7.99 0.65 36.12
C MET A 3 7.19 0.03 35.19
N GLN A 4 6.47 0.75 34.55
CA GLN A 4 5.78 0.29 33.49
C GLN A 4 6.71 -0.15 32.49
N PRO A 5 6.57 -1.25 31.94
CA PRO A 5 7.38 -1.62 30.82
C PRO A 5 7.12 -0.64 29.75
N PRO A 6 8.05 -0.34 29.00
CA PRO A 6 7.84 0.54 27.89
C PRO A 6 6.77 -0.05 27.11
N ALA A 7 5.94 0.74 26.68
CA ALA A 7 4.88 0.29 25.91
C ALA A 7 5.37 -0.22 24.66
N PRO A 8 5.57 -1.42 24.56
CA PRO A 8 6.13 -1.92 23.35
C PRO A 8 5.19 -1.78 22.23
N LEU A 9 3.91 -1.86 22.50
CA LEU A 9 3.01 -1.92 21.40
C LEU A 9 1.88 -1.02 21.68
N PRO A 10 1.42 -0.30 20.68
CA PRO A 10 0.27 0.55 20.89
C PRO A 10 -0.92 -0.17 21.43
N ASN A 11 -1.19 -1.35 20.93
CA ASN A 11 -2.36 -2.05 21.41
C ASN A 11 -2.19 -2.59 22.82
N ALA A 12 -0.98 -2.59 23.31
CA ALA A 12 -0.78 -2.97 24.70
C ALA A 12 -1.40 -1.97 25.63
N HIS A 13 -1.76 -0.81 25.11
CA HIS A 13 -2.44 0.17 25.90
C HIS A 13 -3.90 0.31 25.49
N GLY A 14 -4.43 -0.71 24.87
CA GLY A 14 -5.82 -0.68 24.49
C GLY A 14 -6.08 0.00 23.16
N LEU A 15 -5.07 0.46 22.49
CA LEU A 15 -5.27 1.04 21.17
C LEU A 15 -5.54 -0.07 20.17
N PRO A 16 -6.36 0.22 19.16
CA PRO A 16 -6.64 -0.80 18.16
C PRO A 16 -5.38 -1.13 17.40
N GLU A 17 -5.26 -2.37 17.08
CA GLU A 17 -4.22 -2.83 16.21
C GLU A 17 -4.40 -2.22 14.86
N GLN A 18 -3.32 -1.88 14.22
CA GLN A 18 -3.37 -1.34 12.87
C GLN A 18 -2.55 -2.19 11.95
N VAL A 19 -3.01 -2.30 10.72
CA VAL A 19 -2.26 -3.01 9.70
C VAL A 19 -1.23 -2.06 9.11
N ALA A 20 -0.02 -2.56 8.90
CA ALA A 20 1.03 -1.77 8.29
C ALA A 20 1.75 -2.62 7.26
N PHE A 21 2.37 -1.94 6.28
CA PHE A 21 3.28 -2.63 5.37
C PHE A 21 4.57 -2.92 6.12
N ASP A 22 5.12 -4.11 5.92
CA ASP A 22 6.42 -4.39 6.49
C ASP A 22 7.51 -3.81 5.59
N ARG A 23 8.76 -3.97 6.01
CA ARG A 23 9.87 -3.36 5.30
C ARG A 23 9.99 -3.89 3.88
N ALA A 24 9.82 -5.17 3.69
CA ALA A 24 9.95 -5.76 2.36
C ALA A 24 8.84 -5.29 1.44
N GLU A 25 7.64 -5.19 1.99
CA GLU A 25 6.49 -4.69 1.22
C GLU A 25 6.71 -3.24 0.81
N LEU A 26 7.10 -2.40 1.75
CA LEU A 26 7.36 -1.01 1.42
C LEU A 26 8.49 -0.85 0.43
N SER A 27 9.53 -1.67 0.56
CA SER A 27 10.64 -1.61 -0.38
C SER A 27 10.18 -1.92 -1.80
N ALA A 28 9.34 -2.92 -1.96
CA ALA A 28 8.82 -3.26 -3.29
C ALA A 28 7.98 -2.13 -3.86
N ILE A 29 7.11 -1.55 -3.04
CA ILE A 29 6.24 -0.47 -3.49
C ILE A 29 7.06 0.78 -3.83
N LEU A 30 7.99 1.15 -2.96
CA LEU A 30 8.77 2.37 -3.16
C LEU A 30 9.75 2.26 -4.32
N THR A 31 10.23 1.07 -4.61
CA THR A 31 11.07 0.86 -5.78
C THR A 31 10.28 1.15 -7.05
N LEU A 32 9.07 0.64 -7.14
CA LEU A 32 8.21 0.94 -8.27
C LEU A 32 7.85 2.42 -8.30
N TYR A 33 7.51 2.97 -7.13
CA TYR A 33 7.15 4.38 -7.04
C TYR A 33 8.26 5.27 -7.58
N GLY A 34 9.50 5.00 -7.21
CA GLY A 34 10.63 5.79 -7.69
C GLY A 34 10.79 5.74 -9.19
N ARG A 35 10.61 4.57 -9.79
CA ARG A 35 10.68 4.45 -11.24
C ARG A 35 9.58 5.25 -11.94
N MET A 36 8.39 5.23 -11.36
CA MET A 36 7.26 5.95 -11.95
C MET A 36 7.41 7.46 -11.79
N VAL A 37 8.00 7.90 -10.69
CA VAL A 37 8.32 9.32 -10.51
C VAL A 37 9.36 9.75 -11.55
N ALA A 38 10.39 8.94 -11.74
CA ALA A 38 11.42 9.25 -12.73
C ALA A 38 10.85 9.31 -14.14
N ALA A 39 9.81 8.54 -14.40
CA ALA A 39 9.13 8.54 -15.70
C ALA A 39 8.12 9.68 -15.82
N GLY A 40 7.95 10.49 -14.80
CA GLY A 40 7.00 11.61 -14.84
C GLY A 40 5.56 11.21 -14.61
N GLU A 41 5.31 9.97 -14.19
CA GLU A 41 3.93 9.48 -14.07
C GLU A 41 3.31 9.77 -12.71
N TRP A 42 4.11 9.70 -11.66
CA TRP A 42 3.62 9.88 -10.31
C TRP A 42 4.38 10.98 -9.61
N ARG A 43 3.73 11.62 -8.62
CA ARG A 43 4.33 12.77 -8.00
C ARG A 43 4.35 12.75 -6.49
N ASP A 44 3.40 12.07 -5.88
CA ASP A 44 3.29 12.08 -4.43
C ASP A 44 2.65 10.80 -3.95
N TYR A 45 2.83 10.50 -2.68
CA TYR A 45 2.17 9.35 -2.08
C TYR A 45 1.81 9.64 -0.63
N GLY A 46 0.91 8.83 -0.09
CA GLY A 46 0.58 8.84 1.32
C GLY A 46 0.37 7.43 1.80
N ILE A 47 0.57 7.20 3.08
CA ILE A 47 0.39 5.89 3.68
C ILE A 47 -0.60 6.01 4.81
N SER A 48 -1.57 5.09 4.85
CA SER A 48 -2.54 5.01 5.92
C SER A 48 -2.51 3.61 6.50
N CYS A 49 -2.44 3.53 7.81
CA CYS A 49 -2.47 2.26 8.52
C CYS A 49 -3.77 2.20 9.28
N LEU A 50 -4.68 1.36 8.81
CA LEU A 50 -6.01 1.27 9.37
C LEU A 50 -6.16 -0.05 10.11
N ARG A 51 -7.32 -0.23 10.73
CA ARG A 51 -7.54 -1.41 11.53
C ARG A 51 -7.53 -2.69 10.69
N ASP A 52 -8.11 -2.64 9.52
CA ASP A 52 -8.26 -3.84 8.68
C ASP A 52 -7.34 -3.84 7.48
N ARG A 53 -6.66 -2.74 7.19
CA ARG A 53 -5.82 -2.69 6.01
C ARG A 53 -4.81 -1.57 6.08
N ALA A 54 -3.77 -1.71 5.28
CA ALA A 54 -2.82 -0.64 5.03
C ALA A 54 -3.01 -0.16 3.60
N VAL A 55 -2.86 1.13 3.37
CA VAL A 55 -3.10 1.73 2.07
C VAL A 55 -1.92 2.61 1.69
N PHE A 56 -1.39 2.39 0.49
CA PHE A 56 -0.37 3.26 -0.09
C PHE A 56 -1.06 3.97 -1.25
N SER A 57 -1.30 5.26 -1.09
CA SER A 57 -2.02 6.06 -2.08
C SER A 57 -1.02 6.77 -2.97
N ILE A 58 -1.27 6.75 -4.25
CA ILE A 58 -0.37 7.29 -5.26
C ILE A 58 -1.08 8.41 -6.00
N PHE A 59 -0.42 9.56 -6.11
CA PHE A 59 -1.02 10.75 -6.70
C PHE A 59 -0.21 11.26 -7.87
N ARG A 60 -0.92 11.83 -8.83
CA ARG A 60 -0.26 12.59 -9.86
C ARG A 60 0.01 14.01 -9.37
N ARG A 61 -0.90 14.56 -8.59
CA ARG A 61 -0.77 15.87 -7.99
C ARG A 61 -1.18 15.79 -6.54
N THR A 62 -0.61 16.68 -5.74
CA THR A 62 -0.80 16.61 -4.31
C THR A 62 -2.24 16.75 -3.87
N ALA A 63 -3.01 17.57 -4.53
CA ALA A 63 -4.37 17.87 -4.08
C ALA A 63 -5.44 17.05 -4.77
N GLU A 64 -5.08 16.05 -5.55
CA GLU A 64 -6.06 15.26 -6.27
C GLU A 64 -6.45 14.01 -5.50
N ASN A 65 -7.46 13.33 -5.98
CA ASN A 65 -7.75 11.99 -5.52
C ASN A 65 -6.64 11.06 -5.99
N PRO A 66 -6.36 9.99 -5.26
CA PRO A 66 -5.32 9.08 -5.67
C PRO A 66 -5.61 8.48 -7.03
N LEU A 67 -4.57 8.35 -7.86
CA LEU A 67 -4.65 7.62 -9.10
C LEU A 67 -4.84 6.15 -8.83
N TYR A 68 -4.09 5.64 -7.87
CA TYR A 68 -4.11 4.23 -7.49
C TYR A 68 -3.92 4.11 -6.01
N ARG A 69 -4.39 3.00 -5.46
CA ARG A 69 -4.10 2.62 -4.10
C ARG A 69 -3.59 1.19 -4.11
N VAL A 70 -2.50 0.95 -3.39
CA VAL A 70 -2.03 -0.39 -3.14
C VAL A 70 -2.48 -0.73 -1.73
N GLU A 71 -3.25 -1.79 -1.58
CA GLU A 71 -3.86 -2.14 -0.31
C GLU A 71 -3.41 -3.50 0.16
N LYS A 72 -3.21 -3.61 1.47
CA LYS A 72 -2.85 -4.87 2.11
C LYS A 72 -3.98 -5.23 3.07
N HIS A 73 -4.62 -6.37 2.84
CA HIS A 73 -5.74 -6.85 3.65
C HIS A 73 -5.39 -8.21 4.24
N PRO A 74 -4.83 -8.27 5.45
CA PRO A 74 -4.41 -9.55 6.03
C PRO A 74 -5.54 -10.56 6.17
N ARG A 75 -6.78 -10.09 6.37
CA ARG A 75 -7.90 -11.00 6.51
C ARG A 75 -8.22 -11.78 5.25
N LEU A 76 -7.74 -11.30 4.10
CA LEU A 76 -8.00 -11.98 2.84
C LEU A 76 -6.85 -12.88 2.42
N ARG A 77 -5.89 -13.09 3.33
CA ARG A 77 -4.71 -13.87 3.03
C ARG A 77 -5.02 -15.24 2.47
N SER A 78 -5.99 -15.93 3.02
CA SER A 78 -6.30 -17.28 2.61
C SER A 78 -7.52 -17.36 1.71
N ARG A 79 -7.99 -16.25 1.20
CA ARG A 79 -9.18 -16.24 0.36
C ARG A 79 -8.88 -15.66 -1.00
N GLN A 80 -9.06 -14.37 -1.14
CA GLN A 80 -8.96 -13.70 -2.42
C GLN A 80 -7.58 -13.16 -2.69
N GLY A 81 -6.77 -13.06 -1.65
CA GLY A 81 -5.45 -12.50 -1.77
C GLY A 81 -5.31 -11.27 -0.92
N MET A 82 -4.15 -11.14 -0.27
CA MET A 82 -3.93 -10.11 0.71
C MET A 82 -3.72 -8.74 0.06
N TYR A 83 -3.21 -8.71 -1.17
CA TYR A 83 -2.83 -7.44 -1.78
C TYR A 83 -3.73 -7.10 -2.96
N ALA A 84 -3.98 -5.82 -3.15
CA ALA A 84 -4.80 -5.36 -4.26
C ALA A 84 -4.31 -4.01 -4.76
N VAL A 85 -4.45 -3.77 -6.04
CA VAL A 85 -4.27 -2.44 -6.63
C VAL A 85 -5.65 -1.96 -7.04
N ILE A 86 -6.00 -0.77 -6.57
CA ILE A 86 -7.30 -0.17 -6.78
C ILE A 86 -7.13 1.05 -7.67
N GLY A 87 -7.97 1.18 -8.68
CA GLY A 87 -7.92 2.34 -9.57
C GLY A 87 -8.64 3.54 -8.98
N MET A 88 -8.58 4.63 -9.71
CA MET A 88 -9.13 5.90 -9.24
C MET A 88 -10.61 5.81 -8.95
N ASP A 89 -11.34 5.04 -9.75
CA ASP A 89 -12.78 4.92 -9.57
C ASP A 89 -13.16 3.83 -8.58
N GLY A 90 -12.19 3.26 -7.89
CA GLY A 90 -12.47 2.24 -6.89
C GLY A 90 -12.49 0.83 -7.43
N GLN A 91 -12.27 0.62 -8.74
CA GLN A 91 -12.26 -0.73 -9.27
C GLN A 91 -10.97 -1.44 -8.90
N ILE A 92 -11.08 -2.73 -8.65
CA ILE A 92 -9.91 -3.54 -8.34
C ILE A 92 -9.25 -3.91 -9.65
N LEU A 93 -8.04 -3.41 -9.87
CA LEU A 93 -7.29 -3.70 -11.07
C LEU A 93 -6.62 -5.06 -10.99
N ARG A 94 -6.18 -5.43 -9.82
CA ARG A 94 -5.58 -6.73 -9.59
C ARG A 94 -5.59 -7.05 -8.12
N ARG A 95 -5.80 -8.30 -7.79
CA ARG A 95 -5.72 -8.79 -6.42
C ARG A 95 -4.96 -10.11 -6.43
N GLY A 96 -4.17 -10.36 -5.41
CA GLY A 96 -3.44 -11.60 -5.33
C GLY A 96 -2.70 -11.75 -4.04
N HIS A 97 -1.96 -12.84 -3.95
CA HIS A 97 -1.23 -13.20 -2.73
C HIS A 97 0.20 -12.69 -2.74
N ASP A 98 0.72 -12.36 -3.90
CA ASP A 98 2.10 -11.92 -4.03
C ASP A 98 2.12 -10.46 -4.46
N LEU A 99 2.71 -9.62 -3.62
CA LEU A 99 2.68 -8.19 -3.85
C LEU A 99 3.37 -7.79 -5.16
N ARG A 100 4.51 -8.39 -5.45
CA ARG A 100 5.22 -8.00 -6.68
C ARG A 100 4.42 -8.34 -7.91
N THR A 101 3.73 -9.46 -7.89
CA THR A 101 2.88 -9.84 -9.01
C THR A 101 1.72 -8.85 -9.16
N VAL A 102 1.12 -8.45 -8.04
CA VAL A 102 0.01 -7.51 -8.07
C VAL A 102 0.49 -6.16 -8.59
N LEU A 103 1.67 -5.72 -8.20
CA LEU A 103 2.20 -4.43 -8.64
C LEU A 103 2.50 -4.39 -10.12
N ARG A 104 2.66 -5.53 -10.77
CA ARG A 104 2.96 -5.55 -12.21
C ARG A 104 1.89 -4.88 -13.06
N VAL A 105 0.66 -4.84 -12.56
CA VAL A 105 -0.38 -4.17 -13.33
C VAL A 105 -0.04 -2.69 -13.51
N LEU A 106 0.66 -2.11 -12.55
CA LEU A 106 1.09 -0.72 -12.66
C LEU A 106 2.32 -0.56 -13.52
N GLU A 107 3.18 -1.56 -13.53
CA GLU A 107 4.38 -1.51 -14.37
C GLU A 107 4.05 -1.47 -15.86
N ARG A 108 2.95 -2.07 -16.24
CA ARG A 108 2.54 -2.04 -17.64
C ARG A 108 2.25 -0.63 -18.13
N LYS A 109 1.94 0.27 -17.20
CA LYS A 109 1.68 1.65 -17.57
C LYS A 109 2.95 2.37 -17.96
N LEU A 110 4.09 1.83 -17.58
CA LEU A 110 5.36 2.44 -17.91
C LEU A 110 5.79 2.07 -19.32
N ILE A 111 5.46 0.87 -19.76
CA ILE A 111 5.82 0.41 -21.09
C ILE A 111 4.63 0.61 -21.98
N ARG A 112 4.64 1.68 -22.74
CA ARG A 112 3.53 1.96 -23.61
C ARG A 112 3.89 1.60 -25.01
N PRO A 113 2.96 1.00 -25.74
CA PRO A 113 3.15 0.84 -27.17
C PRO A 113 3.13 2.21 -27.78
N VAL A 114 3.94 2.43 -28.68
CA VAL A 114 4.05 3.72 -29.29
C VAL A 114 3.10 3.87 -30.46
#